data_22fa8383027f1d7e13f9d7a96b91cbbc
#
_entry.id   22fa8383027f1d7e13f9d7a96b91cbbc
#
_cell.length_a   1.000
_cell.length_b   1.000
_cell.length_c   1.000
_cell.angle_alpha   90.00
_cell.angle_beta   90.00
_cell.angle_gamma   90.00
#
_symmetry.space_group_name_H-M   'P 1'
#
loop_
_entity.id
_entity.type
_entity.pdbx_description
1 polymer ?
#
loop_
_entity_poly.entity_id
_entity_poly.type
_entity_poly.pdbx_seq_one_letter_code
_entity_poly.pdbx_strand_id
1 'polypeptide(L)'
;MKGLLEHEPLQKYTTLKVGGPARYLCAVSDISQVQQARDFARQQNVPVVVLGHGSNVFFSEAGFDGLVILNEMKQRAYDTSSNGVTRATFGSGEDFDEIVAETVSRGLWGLENLSHIPGTVGATPVQNVGAYGVEVSDLIDSVSAVDLETGKEKVFTTRECQFAYRDSYFKTDEGRNWF
;
A
#
# COMPACT_ATOMS: atom_id res chain seq x y z
N MET A 1 -1.09 22.16 -1.14
CA MET A 1 -1.36 20.87 -0.49
C MET A 1 -0.99 20.99 0.98
N LYS A 2 -1.89 20.62 1.90
CA LYS A 2 -1.65 20.71 3.35
C LYS A 2 -0.65 19.63 3.76
N GLY A 3 0.34 19.98 4.60
CA GLY A 3 1.33 18.99 5.10
C GLY A 3 2.41 18.60 4.10
N LEU A 4 2.59 19.33 3.01
CA LEU A 4 3.71 19.13 2.09
C LEU A 4 5.02 19.52 2.78
N LEU A 5 5.99 18.61 2.75
CA LEU A 5 7.37 18.82 3.21
C LEU A 5 8.30 18.85 2.00
N GLU A 6 9.34 19.64 2.08
CA GLU A 6 10.40 19.76 1.06
C GLU A 6 11.73 19.31 1.64
N HIS A 7 12.54 18.62 0.84
CA HIS A 7 13.87 18.10 1.20
C HIS A 7 13.87 17.24 2.47
N GLU A 8 12.77 16.47 2.67
CA GLU A 8 12.59 15.65 3.87
C GLU A 8 13.43 14.37 3.82
N PRO A 9 14.28 14.10 4.84
CA PRO A 9 15.13 12.90 4.88
C PRO A 9 14.31 11.60 4.93
N LEU A 10 14.47 10.74 3.91
CA LEU A 10 13.73 9.48 3.77
C LEU A 10 14.14 8.42 4.78
N GLN A 11 15.32 8.50 5.38
CA GLN A 11 15.76 7.62 6.48
C GLN A 11 14.77 7.55 7.65
N LYS A 12 13.94 8.58 7.85
CA LYS A 12 12.90 8.57 8.88
C LYS A 12 11.74 7.61 8.58
N TYR A 13 11.55 7.31 7.29
CA TYR A 13 10.38 6.59 6.76
C TYR A 13 10.74 5.21 6.21
N THR A 14 11.96 4.74 6.41
CA THR A 14 12.42 3.40 6.01
C THR A 14 12.87 2.60 7.22
N THR A 15 12.61 1.29 7.22
CA THR A 15 13.08 0.40 8.29
C THR A 15 14.60 0.27 8.31
N LEU A 16 15.25 0.40 7.18
CA LEU A 16 16.72 0.40 7.06
C LEU A 16 17.37 1.66 7.64
N LYS A 17 16.60 2.71 7.93
CA LYS A 17 17.09 4.00 8.46
C LYS A 17 18.17 4.65 7.60
N VAL A 18 18.10 4.44 6.29
CA VAL A 18 18.95 5.04 5.26
C VAL A 18 18.11 5.72 4.21
N GLY A 19 18.68 6.66 3.47
CA GLY A 19 18.05 7.39 2.37
C GLY A 19 18.18 8.90 2.52
N GLY A 20 18.65 9.55 1.46
CA GLY A 20 18.74 10.99 1.33
C GLY A 20 17.35 11.66 1.25
N PRO A 21 17.29 12.97 0.95
CA PRO A 21 16.05 13.73 0.99
C PRO A 21 15.11 13.38 -0.18
N ALA A 22 13.80 13.34 0.09
CA ALA A 22 12.78 13.48 -0.96
C ALA A 22 12.66 14.96 -1.32
N ARG A 23 12.54 15.29 -2.61
CA ARG A 23 12.25 16.66 -3.04
C ARG A 23 10.95 17.15 -2.43
N TYR A 24 9.91 16.31 -2.47
CA TYR A 24 8.61 16.55 -1.86
C TYR A 24 8.14 15.30 -1.11
N LEU A 25 7.46 15.51 0.00
CA LEU A 25 6.84 14.43 0.77
C LEU A 25 5.49 14.91 1.32
N CYS A 26 4.46 14.06 1.25
CA CYS A 26 3.18 14.29 1.89
C CYS A 26 2.59 12.99 2.41
N ALA A 27 1.79 13.07 3.46
CA ALA A 27 0.93 11.97 3.90
C ALA A 27 -0.47 12.14 3.31
N VAL A 28 -1.13 11.02 3.01
CA VAL A 28 -2.51 10.96 2.52
C VAL A 28 -3.32 9.99 3.36
N SER A 29 -4.51 10.40 3.77
CA SER A 29 -5.44 9.62 4.59
C SER A 29 -6.79 9.37 3.91
N ASP A 30 -7.01 9.93 2.73
CA ASP A 30 -8.22 9.74 1.92
C ASP A 30 -7.93 9.90 0.42
N ILE A 31 -8.88 9.47 -0.42
CA ILE A 31 -8.79 9.51 -1.88
C ILE A 31 -8.64 10.95 -2.40
N SER A 32 -9.28 11.93 -1.78
CA SER A 32 -9.18 13.32 -2.25
C SER A 32 -7.77 13.88 -2.10
N GLN A 33 -7.08 13.48 -1.03
CA GLN A 33 -5.66 13.84 -0.82
C GLN A 33 -4.74 13.11 -1.81
N VAL A 34 -5.03 11.86 -2.17
CA VAL A 34 -4.31 11.15 -3.24
C VAL A 34 -4.43 11.91 -4.56
N GLN A 35 -5.64 12.34 -4.93
CA GLN A 35 -5.87 13.12 -6.13
C GLN A 35 -5.13 14.48 -6.10
N GLN A 36 -5.13 15.17 -4.96
CA GLN A 36 -4.37 16.41 -4.78
C GLN A 36 -2.86 16.20 -4.90
N ALA A 37 -2.33 15.11 -4.32
CA ALA A 37 -0.92 14.76 -4.41
C ALA A 37 -0.50 14.45 -5.86
N ARG A 38 -1.33 13.69 -6.58
CA ARG A 38 -1.18 13.42 -8.01
C ARG A 38 -1.12 14.70 -8.83
N ASP A 39 -2.11 15.57 -8.66
CA ASP A 39 -2.21 16.83 -9.42
C ASP A 39 -1.01 17.74 -9.14
N PHE A 40 -0.55 17.80 -7.88
CA PHE A 40 0.66 18.50 -7.52
C PHE A 40 1.90 17.93 -8.23
N ALA A 41 2.09 16.60 -8.21
CA ALA A 41 3.23 15.96 -8.88
C ALA A 41 3.25 16.26 -10.39
N ARG A 42 2.08 16.24 -11.03
CA ARG A 42 1.93 16.61 -12.45
C ARG A 42 2.27 18.07 -12.72
N GLN A 43 1.80 18.99 -11.86
CA GLN A 43 2.13 20.42 -11.99
C GLN A 43 3.62 20.69 -11.82
N GLN A 44 4.28 19.97 -10.91
CA GLN A 44 5.72 20.05 -10.69
C GLN A 44 6.56 19.26 -11.69
N ASN A 45 5.90 18.43 -12.52
CA ASN A 45 6.53 17.51 -13.48
C ASN A 45 7.57 16.61 -12.81
N VAL A 46 7.19 15.97 -11.69
CA VAL A 46 8.05 15.07 -10.91
C VAL A 46 7.49 13.67 -10.81
N PRO A 47 8.36 12.64 -10.72
CA PRO A 47 7.93 11.27 -10.47
C PRO A 47 7.31 11.11 -9.09
N VAL A 48 6.49 10.06 -8.92
CA VAL A 48 5.80 9.72 -7.66
C VAL A 48 6.23 8.34 -7.20
N VAL A 49 6.46 8.21 -5.90
CA VAL A 49 6.61 6.93 -5.20
C VAL A 49 5.64 6.89 -4.04
N VAL A 50 4.90 5.79 -3.92
CA VAL A 50 4.02 5.53 -2.77
C VAL A 50 4.78 4.68 -1.74
N LEU A 51 4.70 5.09 -0.49
CA LEU A 51 5.39 4.45 0.61
C LEU A 51 4.39 4.08 1.71
N GLY A 52 4.38 2.80 2.10
CA GLY A 52 3.78 2.36 3.36
C GLY A 52 4.78 2.54 4.52
N HIS A 53 5.06 1.48 5.27
CA HIS A 53 6.04 1.52 6.37
C HIS A 53 7.52 1.52 5.92
N GLY A 54 7.79 1.53 4.61
CA GLY A 54 9.16 1.56 4.10
C GLY A 54 10.00 0.33 4.43
N SER A 55 9.35 -0.84 4.59
CA SER A 55 10.01 -2.09 4.98
C SER A 55 10.67 -2.84 3.82
N ASN A 56 10.30 -2.53 2.58
CA ASN A 56 10.81 -3.21 1.38
C ASN A 56 11.31 -2.23 0.33
N VAL A 57 11.91 -1.13 0.77
CA VAL A 57 12.44 -0.10 -0.11
C VAL A 57 13.83 0.33 0.34
N PHE A 58 14.63 0.75 -0.61
CA PHE A 58 15.93 1.36 -0.41
C PHE A 58 16.01 2.67 -1.20
N PHE A 59 16.31 3.76 -0.50
CA PHE A 59 16.65 5.04 -1.11
C PHE A 59 18.14 5.31 -0.94
N SER A 60 18.80 5.74 -2.01
CA SER A 60 20.19 6.15 -1.96
C SER A 60 20.37 7.44 -1.16
N GLU A 61 21.61 7.75 -0.77
CA GLU A 61 21.96 9.00 -0.09
C GLU A 61 21.72 10.26 -0.99
N ALA A 62 21.65 10.08 -2.32
CA ALA A 62 21.25 11.15 -3.23
C ALA A 62 19.78 11.54 -3.08
N GLY A 63 18.97 10.68 -2.43
CA GLY A 63 17.55 10.91 -2.21
C GLY A 63 16.68 10.56 -3.43
N PHE A 64 15.50 11.18 -3.48
CA PHE A 64 14.52 11.02 -4.55
C PHE A 64 14.05 12.38 -5.06
N ASP A 65 14.36 12.69 -6.32
CA ASP A 65 13.95 13.97 -6.95
C ASP A 65 12.50 13.87 -7.44
N GLY A 66 11.57 13.64 -6.52
CA GLY A 66 10.17 13.43 -6.78
C GLY A 66 9.28 13.67 -5.57
N LEU A 67 8.02 13.27 -5.69
CA LEU A 67 7.06 13.26 -4.60
C LEU A 67 6.97 11.87 -3.98
N VAL A 68 7.25 11.78 -2.69
CA VAL A 68 6.94 10.58 -1.87
C VAL A 68 5.59 10.78 -1.21
N ILE A 69 4.67 9.86 -1.43
CA ILE A 69 3.35 9.82 -0.79
C ILE A 69 3.38 8.76 0.31
N LEU A 70 3.23 9.18 1.56
CA LEU A 70 3.03 8.28 2.69
C LEU A 70 1.56 7.85 2.73
N ASN A 71 1.30 6.57 2.61
CA ASN A 71 -0.05 6.02 2.65
C ASN A 71 -0.48 5.77 4.10
N GLU A 72 -1.38 6.64 4.60
CA GLU A 72 -1.97 6.56 5.93
C GLU A 72 -3.48 6.33 5.89
N MET A 73 -4.01 5.78 4.80
CA MET A 73 -5.45 5.50 4.66
C MET A 73 -5.89 4.37 5.57
N LYS A 74 -6.66 4.70 6.60
CA LYS A 74 -7.13 3.77 7.63
C LYS A 74 -8.61 3.44 7.43
N GLN A 75 -8.93 2.15 7.49
CA GLN A 75 -10.31 1.64 7.47
C GLN A 75 -10.31 0.21 7.97
N ARG A 76 -11.29 -0.15 8.81
CA ARG A 76 -11.53 -1.55 9.21
C ARG A 76 -13.04 -1.80 9.21
N ALA A 77 -13.51 -2.65 8.31
CA ALA A 77 -14.92 -3.04 8.24
C ALA A 77 -15.03 -4.56 8.05
N TYR A 78 -16.04 -5.14 8.68
CA TYR A 78 -16.31 -6.58 8.66
C TYR A 78 -17.78 -6.81 8.34
N ASP A 79 -18.06 -7.65 7.37
CA ASP A 79 -19.39 -8.08 6.99
C ASP A 79 -19.45 -9.61 6.99
N THR A 80 -20.23 -10.17 7.90
CA THR A 80 -20.39 -11.61 8.05
C THR A 80 -21.71 -12.05 7.45
N SER A 81 -21.64 -12.86 6.41
CA SER A 81 -22.81 -13.43 5.73
C SER A 81 -23.48 -14.53 6.57
N SER A 82 -24.71 -14.85 6.22
CA SER A 82 -25.52 -15.88 6.94
C SER A 82 -24.93 -17.29 6.89
N ASN A 83 -24.02 -17.57 5.95
CA ASN A 83 -23.31 -18.85 5.84
C ASN A 83 -21.99 -18.88 6.66
N GLY A 84 -21.71 -17.83 7.45
CA GLY A 84 -20.53 -17.76 8.31
C GLY A 84 -19.26 -17.26 7.63
N VAL A 85 -19.30 -16.90 6.35
CA VAL A 85 -18.16 -16.28 5.66
C VAL A 85 -18.08 -14.79 6.03
N THR A 86 -16.93 -14.33 6.48
CA THR A 86 -16.68 -12.93 6.78
C THR A 86 -15.85 -12.29 5.66
N ARG A 87 -16.38 -11.24 5.03
CA ARG A 87 -15.62 -10.34 4.18
C ARG A 87 -15.12 -9.18 5.03
N ALA A 88 -13.81 -8.93 5.01
CA ALA A 88 -13.20 -7.81 5.69
C ALA A 88 -12.65 -6.80 4.66
N THR A 89 -12.81 -5.51 4.93
CA THR A 89 -12.27 -4.42 4.12
C THR A 89 -11.33 -3.60 4.98
N PHE A 90 -10.10 -3.43 4.49
CA PHE A 90 -9.05 -2.71 5.20
C PHE A 90 -8.52 -1.56 4.34
N GLY A 91 -8.24 -0.43 4.98
CA GLY A 91 -7.55 0.69 4.36
C GLY A 91 -6.10 0.33 4.03
N SER A 92 -5.61 0.85 2.92
CA SER A 92 -4.29 0.52 2.39
C SER A 92 -3.13 0.93 3.31
N GLY A 93 -3.32 1.92 4.18
CA GLY A 93 -2.34 2.37 5.19
C GLY A 93 -2.45 1.66 6.55
N GLU A 94 -3.34 0.67 6.73
CA GLU A 94 -3.36 -0.13 7.96
C GLU A 94 -2.06 -0.91 8.14
N ASP A 95 -1.61 -1.07 9.38
CA ASP A 95 -0.51 -1.98 9.71
C ASP A 95 -0.96 -3.43 9.46
N PHE A 96 -0.17 -4.17 8.67
CA PHE A 96 -0.58 -5.50 8.27
C PHE A 96 -0.57 -6.50 9.43
N ASP A 97 0.44 -6.44 10.32
CA ASP A 97 0.50 -7.35 11.47
C ASP A 97 -0.60 -7.06 12.52
N GLU A 98 -0.97 -5.79 12.70
CA GLU A 98 -2.14 -5.45 13.52
C GLU A 98 -3.43 -6.02 12.95
N ILE A 99 -3.61 -6.00 11.62
CA ILE A 99 -4.76 -6.62 10.96
C ILE A 99 -4.76 -8.13 11.16
N VAL A 100 -3.62 -8.79 11.02
CA VAL A 100 -3.48 -10.23 11.30
C VAL A 100 -3.89 -10.53 12.75
N ALA A 101 -3.35 -9.79 13.72
CA ALA A 101 -3.68 -9.97 15.13
C ALA A 101 -5.18 -9.74 15.41
N GLU A 102 -5.78 -8.73 14.78
CA GLU A 102 -7.21 -8.43 14.94
C GLU A 102 -8.08 -9.54 14.35
N THR A 103 -7.77 -10.05 13.16
CA THR A 103 -8.55 -11.15 12.54
C THR A 103 -8.47 -12.41 13.40
N VAL A 104 -7.30 -12.77 13.92
CA VAL A 104 -7.14 -13.90 14.85
C VAL A 104 -7.97 -13.69 16.12
N SER A 105 -7.95 -12.50 16.71
CA SER A 105 -8.72 -12.19 17.93
C SER A 105 -10.24 -12.31 17.72
N ARG A 106 -10.70 -12.12 16.48
CA ARG A 106 -12.10 -12.30 16.06
C ARG A 106 -12.45 -13.72 15.69
N GLY A 107 -11.50 -14.68 15.76
CA GLY A 107 -11.69 -16.06 15.34
C GLY A 107 -11.80 -16.24 13.82
N LEU A 108 -11.29 -15.29 13.05
CA LEU A 108 -11.22 -15.36 11.58
C LEU A 108 -9.91 -16.02 11.18
N TRP A 109 -9.99 -17.03 10.29
CA TRP A 109 -8.87 -17.87 9.89
C TRP A 109 -8.31 -17.45 8.53
N GLY A 110 -7.02 -17.69 8.33
CA GLY A 110 -6.33 -17.60 7.04
C GLY A 110 -5.12 -16.66 7.04
N LEU A 111 -5.12 -15.54 7.79
CA LEU A 111 -4.02 -14.59 7.85
C LEU A 111 -2.95 -14.93 8.91
N GLU A 112 -3.21 -15.86 9.83
CA GLU A 112 -2.37 -16.13 11.00
C GLU A 112 -0.92 -16.48 10.66
N ASN A 113 -0.68 -17.18 9.55
CA ASN A 113 0.67 -17.53 9.09
C ASN A 113 1.44 -16.34 8.51
N LEU A 114 0.77 -15.21 8.27
CA LEU A 114 1.38 -13.99 7.75
C LEU A 114 1.72 -12.98 8.86
N SER A 115 1.60 -13.39 10.13
CA SER A 115 1.99 -12.56 11.28
C SER A 115 3.48 -12.19 11.23
N HIS A 116 3.82 -11.02 11.80
CA HIS A 116 5.16 -10.43 11.82
C HIS A 116 5.74 -10.06 10.45
N ILE A 117 4.97 -10.10 9.37
CA ILE A 117 5.41 -9.53 8.10
C ILE A 117 5.23 -8.00 8.18
N PRO A 118 6.33 -7.23 8.11
CA PRO A 118 6.26 -5.79 8.25
C PRO A 118 5.67 -5.14 7.00
N GLY A 119 4.91 -4.07 7.17
CA GLY A 119 4.37 -3.28 6.06
C GLY A 119 2.93 -2.87 6.28
N THR A 120 2.32 -2.33 5.24
CA THR A 120 0.92 -1.91 5.24
C THR A 120 0.07 -2.84 4.38
N VAL A 121 -1.23 -2.89 4.65
CA VAL A 121 -2.19 -3.69 3.89
C VAL A 121 -2.08 -3.42 2.38
N GLY A 122 -2.02 -2.16 1.94
CA GLY A 122 -1.92 -1.82 0.52
C GLY A 122 -0.62 -2.28 -0.16
N ALA A 123 0.43 -2.57 0.61
CA ALA A 123 1.67 -3.13 0.07
C ALA A 123 1.59 -4.65 -0.16
N THR A 124 0.66 -5.35 0.48
CA THR A 124 0.59 -6.82 0.43
C THR A 124 0.25 -7.37 -0.95
N PRO A 125 -0.70 -6.81 -1.73
CA PRO A 125 -1.01 -7.33 -3.07
C PRO A 125 0.10 -7.04 -4.09
N VAL A 126 0.94 -6.02 -3.88
CA VAL A 126 1.97 -5.62 -4.86
C VAL A 126 2.94 -6.77 -5.13
N GLN A 127 3.42 -7.42 -4.09
CA GLN A 127 4.37 -8.53 -4.20
C GLN A 127 3.76 -9.88 -3.77
N ASN A 128 2.43 -9.97 -3.69
CA ASN A 128 1.75 -11.16 -3.22
C ASN A 128 2.43 -11.72 -1.96
N VAL A 129 2.33 -10.97 -0.86
CA VAL A 129 3.00 -11.31 0.40
C VAL A 129 2.64 -12.73 0.82
N GLY A 130 3.63 -13.51 1.21
CA GLY A 130 3.41 -14.88 1.64
C GLY A 130 4.50 -15.39 2.56
N ALA A 131 4.14 -16.31 3.45
CA ALA A 131 5.00 -17.03 4.35
C ALA A 131 4.38 -18.37 4.73
N TYR A 132 5.22 -19.35 5.07
CA TYR A 132 4.80 -20.65 5.59
C TYR A 132 3.75 -21.37 4.73
N GLY A 133 3.86 -21.22 3.40
CA GLY A 133 2.97 -21.88 2.44
C GLY A 133 1.62 -21.22 2.20
N VAL A 134 1.41 -20.01 2.76
CA VAL A 134 0.22 -19.19 2.52
C VAL A 134 0.63 -17.93 1.80
N GLU A 135 -0.14 -17.50 0.81
CA GLU A 135 -0.01 -16.21 0.13
C GLU A 135 -1.25 -15.35 0.38
N VAL A 136 -1.08 -14.03 0.43
CA VAL A 136 -2.21 -13.12 0.67
C VAL A 136 -3.26 -13.22 -0.45
N SER A 137 -2.85 -13.59 -1.66
CA SER A 137 -3.75 -13.85 -2.79
C SER A 137 -4.79 -14.93 -2.54
N ASP A 138 -4.52 -15.89 -1.63
CA ASP A 138 -5.47 -16.94 -1.26
C ASP A 138 -6.71 -16.36 -0.53
N LEU A 139 -6.58 -15.14 0.01
CA LEU A 139 -7.59 -14.48 0.84
C LEU A 139 -8.12 -13.18 0.24
N ILE A 140 -7.42 -12.59 -0.74
CA ILE A 140 -7.87 -11.37 -1.41
C ILE A 140 -9.04 -11.68 -2.34
N ASP A 141 -10.19 -11.05 -2.08
CA ASP A 141 -11.35 -11.04 -2.97
C ASP A 141 -11.22 -9.97 -4.06
N SER A 142 -10.77 -8.78 -3.67
CA SER A 142 -10.57 -7.66 -4.59
C SER A 142 -9.58 -6.63 -4.03
N VAL A 143 -9.04 -5.80 -4.92
CA VAL A 143 -8.18 -4.66 -4.59
C VAL A 143 -8.76 -3.41 -5.21
N SER A 144 -9.10 -2.41 -4.38
CA SER A 144 -9.51 -1.09 -4.84
C SER A 144 -8.28 -0.19 -4.97
N ALA A 145 -8.12 0.45 -6.10
CA ALA A 145 -6.96 1.28 -6.38
C ALA A 145 -7.29 2.50 -7.22
N VAL A 146 -6.41 3.50 -7.18
CA VAL A 146 -6.49 4.76 -7.94
C VAL A 146 -5.30 4.83 -8.89
N ASP A 147 -5.56 5.03 -10.16
CA ASP A 147 -4.52 5.27 -11.15
C ASP A 147 -3.93 6.68 -10.97
N LEU A 148 -2.67 6.77 -10.58
CA LEU A 148 -1.96 8.04 -10.38
C LEU A 148 -1.72 8.80 -11.68
N GLU A 149 -1.80 8.17 -12.84
CA GLU A 149 -1.71 8.84 -14.11
C GLU A 149 -3.02 9.51 -14.52
N THR A 150 -4.13 8.79 -14.45
CA THR A 150 -5.44 9.26 -14.93
C THR A 150 -6.36 9.77 -13.81
N GLY A 151 -6.15 9.36 -12.56
CA GLY A 151 -7.02 9.60 -11.41
C GLY A 151 -8.26 8.72 -11.38
N LYS A 152 -8.34 7.70 -12.24
CA LYS A 152 -9.47 6.77 -12.26
C LYS A 152 -9.37 5.79 -11.11
N GLU A 153 -10.51 5.53 -10.49
CA GLU A 153 -10.64 4.46 -9.51
C GLU A 153 -11.05 3.15 -10.20
N LYS A 154 -10.50 2.05 -9.73
CA LYS A 154 -10.84 0.71 -10.22
C LYS A 154 -10.81 -0.28 -9.06
N VAL A 155 -11.76 -1.22 -9.09
CA VAL A 155 -11.73 -2.44 -8.27
C VAL A 155 -11.21 -3.57 -9.14
N PHE A 156 -10.07 -4.13 -8.78
CA PHE A 156 -9.48 -5.29 -9.42
C PHE A 156 -10.01 -6.56 -8.75
N THR A 157 -10.50 -7.48 -9.53
CA THR A 157 -10.76 -8.85 -9.08
C THR A 157 -9.43 -9.58 -8.85
N THR A 158 -9.42 -10.65 -8.06
CA THR A 158 -8.24 -11.50 -7.84
C THR A 158 -7.60 -11.93 -9.18
N ARG A 159 -8.42 -12.25 -10.18
CA ARG A 159 -7.94 -12.61 -11.53
C ARG A 159 -7.20 -11.46 -12.22
N GLU A 160 -7.69 -10.24 -12.12
CA GLU A 160 -7.06 -9.05 -12.73
C GLU A 160 -5.78 -8.66 -12.01
N CYS A 161 -5.63 -8.99 -10.74
CA CYS A 161 -4.39 -8.81 -9.99
C CYS A 161 -3.24 -9.69 -10.49
N GLN A 162 -3.51 -10.76 -11.28
CA GLN A 162 -2.51 -11.64 -11.89
C GLN A 162 -1.44 -12.11 -10.88
N PHE A 163 -1.87 -12.50 -9.69
CA PHE A 163 -0.96 -12.92 -8.64
C PHE A 163 -0.11 -14.13 -9.05
N ALA A 164 1.18 -14.07 -8.74
CA ALA A 164 2.15 -15.14 -8.89
C ALA A 164 3.12 -15.12 -7.69
N TYR A 165 4.04 -16.09 -7.62
CA TYR A 165 5.02 -16.12 -6.53
C TYR A 165 5.84 -14.82 -6.47
N ARG A 166 5.67 -14.05 -5.38
CA ARG A 166 6.29 -12.74 -5.14
C ARG A 166 6.04 -11.73 -6.29
N ASP A 167 4.92 -11.85 -6.99
CA ASP A 167 4.59 -11.02 -8.13
C ASP A 167 3.09 -10.74 -8.27
N SER A 168 2.76 -9.65 -8.99
CA SER A 168 1.39 -9.27 -9.33
C SER A 168 1.37 -8.30 -10.52
N TYR A 169 0.16 -8.04 -11.04
CA TYR A 169 -0.08 -6.97 -12.02
C TYR A 169 0.52 -5.62 -11.60
N PHE A 170 0.46 -5.28 -10.30
CA PHE A 170 0.93 -3.98 -9.77
C PHE A 170 2.45 -3.78 -9.86
N LYS A 171 3.23 -4.80 -10.23
CA LYS A 171 4.67 -4.69 -10.51
C LYS A 171 4.99 -4.52 -11.99
N THR A 172 4.02 -4.71 -12.87
CA THR A 172 4.20 -4.51 -14.31
C THR A 172 4.31 -3.02 -14.66
N ASP A 173 4.81 -2.70 -15.84
CA ASP A 173 4.88 -1.31 -16.32
C ASP A 173 3.50 -0.65 -16.41
N GLU A 174 2.45 -1.42 -16.74
CA GLU A 174 1.07 -0.93 -16.81
C GLU A 174 0.41 -0.82 -15.42
N GLY A 175 0.82 -1.70 -14.49
CA GLY A 175 0.23 -1.80 -13.14
C GLY A 175 0.86 -0.91 -12.08
N ARG A 176 2.10 -0.46 -12.26
CA ARG A 176 2.87 0.26 -11.23
C ARG A 176 2.34 1.66 -10.87
N ASN A 177 1.43 2.22 -11.67
CA ASN A 177 0.84 3.53 -11.42
C ASN A 177 -0.41 3.48 -10.51
N TRP A 178 -0.85 2.30 -10.11
CA TRP A 178 -1.99 2.14 -9.23
C TRP A 178 -1.58 2.29 -7.76
N PHE A 179 -2.33 3.22 -7.07
CA PHE A 179 -2.19 3.49 -5.63
C PHE A 179 -3.20 2.66 -4.86
#